data_fbbbdbec9795f2dc4a12e077f9a4f55b
#
_entry.id   fbbbdbec9795f2dc4a12e077f9a4f55b
#
_cell.length_a   1.000
_cell.length_b   1.000
_cell.length_c   1.000
_cell.angle_alpha   90.00
_cell.angle_beta   90.00
_cell.angle_gamma   90.00
#
_symmetry.space_group_name_H-M   'P 1'
#
loop_
_entity.id
_entity.type
_entity.pdbx_description
1 polymer ?
#
loop_
_entity_poly.entity_id
_entity_poly.type
_entity_poly.pdbx_seq_one_letter_code
_entity_poly.pdbx_strand_id
1 'polypeptide(L)'
;MLTVEKDKEAEQVFIHGSPEKLRWLAARLEAIATEAENSGRSHDHFMTEAWGGNELSSEAQGGKESHALINHLIVYGWGGG
;
A
#
# COMPACT_ATOMS: atom_id res chain seq x y z
N MET A 1 3.94 -7.80 9.13
CA MET A 1 3.13 -8.21 7.99
C MET A 1 2.29 -7.05 7.49
N LEU A 2 2.24 -6.85 6.19
CA LEU A 2 1.45 -5.80 5.56
C LEU A 2 0.91 -6.33 4.23
N THR A 3 -0.41 -6.29 4.05
CA THR A 3 -1.03 -6.67 2.79
C THR A 3 -2.01 -5.61 2.35
N VAL A 4 -2.21 -5.52 1.03
CA VAL A 4 -3.28 -4.74 0.44
C VAL A 4 -4.15 -5.74 -0.32
N GLU A 5 -5.43 -5.74 -0.04
CA GLU A 5 -6.37 -6.69 -0.60
C GLU A 5 -7.62 -5.98 -1.06
N LYS A 6 -8.30 -6.55 -2.02
CA LYS A 6 -9.58 -6.02 -2.46
C LYS A 6 -10.65 -7.10 -2.40
N ASP A 7 -11.88 -6.68 -2.23
CA ASP A 7 -13.04 -7.55 -2.37
C ASP A 7 -13.19 -7.88 -3.86
N LYS A 8 -13.43 -9.15 -4.18
CA LYS A 8 -13.56 -9.59 -5.58
C LYS A 8 -14.77 -9.00 -6.30
N GLU A 9 -15.81 -8.69 -5.56
CA GLU A 9 -17.06 -8.21 -6.13
C GLU A 9 -17.30 -6.73 -5.94
N ALA A 10 -16.54 -6.11 -5.06
CA ALA A 10 -16.90 -4.80 -4.59
C ALA A 10 -15.79 -3.78 -4.73
N GLU A 11 -16.07 -2.69 -4.13
CA GLU A 11 -15.36 -1.43 -4.20
C GLU A 11 -14.60 -1.16 -2.92
N GLN A 12 -14.26 -2.23 -2.18
CA GLN A 12 -13.56 -2.11 -0.92
C GLN A 12 -12.10 -2.53 -1.05
N VAL A 13 -11.23 -1.76 -0.43
CA VAL A 13 -9.82 -2.10 -0.31
C VAL A 13 -9.52 -2.26 1.16
N PHE A 14 -8.81 -3.32 1.49
CA PHE A 14 -8.43 -3.64 2.86
C PHE A 14 -6.92 -3.55 2.99
N ILE A 15 -6.46 -2.91 4.04
CA ILE A 15 -5.04 -2.92 4.40
C ILE A 15 -4.94 -3.64 5.74
N HIS A 16 -4.22 -4.76 5.74
CA HIS A 16 -3.93 -5.50 6.95
C HIS A 16 -2.47 -5.30 7.31
N GLY A 17 -2.19 -4.97 8.53
CA GLY A 17 -0.81 -4.80 8.96
C GLY A 17 -0.65 -4.91 10.45
N SER A 18 0.53 -5.36 10.87
CA SER A 18 0.92 -5.26 12.26
C SER A 18 1.06 -3.79 12.64
N PRO A 19 1.01 -3.45 13.95
CA PRO A 19 1.23 -2.06 14.35
C PRO A 19 2.53 -1.48 13.82
N GLU A 20 3.60 -2.26 13.85
CA GLU A 20 4.91 -1.84 13.32
C GLU A 20 4.83 -1.52 11.83
N LYS A 21 4.19 -2.38 11.05
CA LYS A 21 4.11 -2.19 9.61
C LYS A 21 3.14 -1.08 9.22
N LEU A 22 2.09 -0.89 9.99
CA LEU A 22 1.20 0.24 9.75
C LEU A 22 1.90 1.57 10.02
N ARG A 23 2.73 1.62 11.06
CA ARG A 23 3.54 2.83 11.33
C ARG A 23 4.59 3.06 10.25
N TRP A 24 5.18 1.98 9.73
CA TRP A 24 6.11 2.07 8.61
C TRP A 24 5.42 2.68 7.39
N LEU A 25 4.22 2.20 7.07
CA LEU A 25 3.44 2.73 5.94
C LEU A 25 3.10 4.20 6.16
N ALA A 26 2.69 4.56 7.37
CA ALA A 26 2.38 5.95 7.70
C ALA A 26 3.60 6.86 7.47
N ALA A 27 4.79 6.41 7.86
CA ALA A 27 6.02 7.17 7.64
C ALA A 27 6.32 7.32 6.14
N ARG A 28 6.05 6.28 5.34
CA ARG A 28 6.23 6.36 3.88
C ARG A 28 5.26 7.35 3.25
N LEU A 29 4.01 7.35 3.70
CA LEU A 29 3.01 8.31 3.22
C LEU A 29 3.40 9.74 3.58
N GLU A 30 3.93 9.96 4.78
CA GLU A 30 4.42 11.27 5.20
C GLU A 30 5.58 11.74 4.31
N ALA A 31 6.49 10.83 3.95
CA ALA A 31 7.61 11.16 3.08
C ALA A 31 7.11 11.56 1.68
N ILE A 32 6.12 10.87 1.14
CA ILE A 32 5.51 11.23 -0.14
C ILE A 32 4.89 12.62 -0.07
N ALA A 33 4.15 12.91 1.00
CA ALA A 33 3.52 14.20 1.19
C ALA A 33 4.55 15.33 1.25
N THR A 34 5.60 15.15 2.01
CA THR A 34 6.66 16.17 2.15
C THR A 34 7.36 16.43 0.82
N GLU A 35 7.69 15.38 0.10
CA GLU A 35 8.32 15.54 -1.22
C GLU A 35 7.37 16.22 -2.21
N ALA A 36 6.10 15.87 -2.19
CA ALA A 36 5.10 16.49 -3.06
C ALA A 36 4.97 17.99 -2.77
N GLU A 37 5.00 18.39 -1.50
CA GLU A 37 5.00 19.80 -1.12
C GLU A 37 6.20 20.55 -1.71
N ASN A 38 7.38 19.92 -1.68
CA ASN A 38 8.62 20.56 -2.08
C ASN A 38 8.86 20.58 -3.59
N SER A 39 8.41 19.54 -4.29
CA SER A 39 8.72 19.38 -5.72
C SER A 39 7.49 19.36 -6.64
N GLY A 40 6.29 19.47 -6.09
CA GLY A 40 5.07 19.49 -6.85
C GLY A 40 4.39 18.14 -6.99
N ARG A 41 5.12 17.06 -6.91
CA ARG A 41 4.56 15.70 -6.90
C ARG A 41 5.57 14.68 -6.42
N SER A 42 5.07 13.55 -5.98
CA SER A 42 5.90 12.43 -5.57
C SER A 42 5.10 11.15 -5.72
N HIS A 43 5.75 10.01 -5.69
CA HIS A 43 5.07 8.73 -5.65
C HIS A 43 5.99 7.67 -5.06
N ASP A 44 5.39 6.57 -4.64
CA ASP A 44 6.14 5.42 -4.17
C ASP A 44 5.38 4.14 -4.54
N HIS A 45 6.13 3.07 -4.65
CA HIS A 45 5.63 1.76 -5.03
C HIS A 45 5.85 0.78 -3.89
N PHE A 46 4.83 -0.03 -3.64
CA PHE A 46 4.89 -1.08 -2.62
C PHE A 46 4.48 -2.37 -3.30
N MET A 47 5.36 -3.35 -3.32
CA MET A 47 5.13 -4.60 -4.02
C MET A 47 5.32 -5.81 -3.12
N THR A 48 4.57 -6.86 -3.43
CA THR A 48 4.71 -8.14 -2.75
C THR A 48 6.01 -8.83 -3.15
N GLU A 49 6.43 -9.78 -2.34
CA GLU A 49 7.60 -10.60 -2.64
C GLU A 49 7.40 -11.37 -3.95
N ALA A 50 6.18 -11.80 -4.23
CA ALA A 50 5.85 -12.50 -5.47
C ALA A 50 6.15 -11.63 -6.71
N TRP A 51 6.09 -10.31 -6.56
CA TRP A 51 6.37 -9.37 -7.64
C TRP A 51 7.74 -8.71 -7.53
N GLY A 52 8.61 -9.29 -6.67
CA GLY A 52 9.98 -8.82 -6.54
C GLY A 52 10.20 -7.70 -5.53
N GLY A 53 9.18 -7.32 -4.80
CA GLY A 53 9.31 -6.32 -3.74
C GLY A 53 9.59 -6.97 -2.39
N ASN A 54 9.66 -6.14 -1.36
CA ASN A 54 9.80 -6.63 0.00
C ASN A 54 8.95 -5.83 0.98
N GLU A 55 8.08 -4.96 0.47
CA GLU A 55 7.24 -4.09 1.30
C GLU A 55 5.95 -4.76 1.72
N LEU A 56 5.36 -5.55 0.84
CA LEU A 56 4.09 -6.22 1.08
C LEU A 56 4.26 -7.72 1.19
N SER A 57 3.44 -8.33 2.04
CA SER A 57 3.38 -9.77 2.14
C SER A 57 2.59 -10.37 0.98
N SER A 58 2.98 -11.55 0.53
CA SER A 58 2.25 -12.30 -0.48
C SER A 58 1.20 -13.23 0.13
N GLU A 59 1.03 -13.20 1.46
CA GLU A 59 0.06 -14.03 2.16
C GLU A 59 -1.17 -13.20 2.53
N ALA A 60 -2.25 -13.40 1.80
CA ALA A 60 -3.50 -12.71 2.05
C ALA A 60 -4.04 -13.04 3.44
N GLN A 61 -4.59 -12.06 4.11
CA GLN A 61 -5.16 -12.19 5.45
C GLN A 61 -6.67 -12.35 5.43
N GLY A 62 -7.32 -11.91 4.36
CA GLY A 62 -8.75 -12.12 4.16
C GLY A 62 -9.04 -13.50 3.59
N GLY A 63 -10.30 -13.86 3.51
CA GLY A 63 -10.71 -15.13 2.96
C GLY A 63 -10.44 -15.20 1.46
N LYS A 64 -9.85 -16.29 1.00
CA LYS A 64 -9.51 -16.48 -0.41
C LYS A 64 -10.71 -16.42 -1.35
N GLU A 65 -11.88 -16.72 -0.83
CA GLU A 65 -13.10 -16.72 -1.65
C GLU A 65 -13.62 -15.32 -1.91
N SER A 66 -13.38 -14.40 -1.02
CA SER A 66 -13.94 -13.05 -1.10
C SER A 66 -12.90 -11.95 -1.33
N HIS A 67 -11.63 -12.23 -1.10
CA HIS A 67 -10.56 -11.22 -1.21
C HIS A 67 -9.53 -11.62 -2.24
N ALA A 68 -9.04 -10.64 -2.96
CA ALA A 68 -7.91 -10.80 -3.88
C ALA A 68 -6.75 -9.93 -3.41
N LEU A 69 -5.57 -10.52 -3.38
CA LEU A 69 -4.35 -9.82 -2.99
C LEU A 69 -3.95 -8.80 -4.07
N ILE A 70 -3.58 -7.62 -3.63
CA ILE A 70 -3.00 -6.61 -4.51
C ILE A 70 -1.48 -6.76 -4.43
N ASN A 71 -0.85 -7.03 -5.55
CA ASN A 71 0.60 -7.23 -5.61
C ASN A 71 1.38 -5.93 -5.77
N HIS A 72 0.75 -4.87 -6.22
CA HIS A 72 1.44 -3.62 -6.47
C HIS A 72 0.53 -2.44 -6.10
N LEU A 73 0.92 -1.72 -5.07
CA LEU A 73 0.26 -0.49 -4.64
C LEU A 73 1.14 0.69 -5.02
N ILE A 74 0.55 1.65 -5.71
CA ILE A 74 1.25 2.89 -6.06
C ILE A 74 0.52 4.03 -5.38
N VAL A 75 1.26 4.86 -4.67
CA VAL A 75 0.69 6.05 -4.01
C VAL A 75 1.31 7.29 -4.63
N TYR A 76 0.48 8.21 -5.09
CA TYR A 76 0.92 9.48 -5.64
C TYR A 76 0.57 10.60 -4.68
N GLY A 77 1.51 11.52 -4.51
CA GLY A 77 1.27 12.78 -3.82
C GLY A 77 1.32 13.94 -4.82
N TRP A 78 0.42 14.90 -4.65
CA TRP A 78 0.33 16.08 -5.51
C TRP A 78 0.46 17.33 -4.64
N GLY A 79 1.42 18.19 -4.97
CA GLY A 79 1.60 19.43 -4.27
C GLY A 79 0.59 20.48 -4.72
N GLY A 80 0.30 21.42 -3.84
CA GLY A 80 -0.56 22.55 -4.16
C GLY A 80 -2.04 22.23 -4.26
N GLY A 81 -2.39 21.02 -3.89
CA GLY A 81 -3.77 20.56 -3.92
C GLY A 81 -4.46 20.63 -2.60
#